data_e04f5a32ea33674d848a06cbe5c24b39
#
_entry.id   e04f5a32ea33674d848a06cbe5c24b39
#
_cell.length_a   1.000
_cell.length_b   1.000
_cell.length_c   1.000
_cell.angle_alpha   90.00
_cell.angle_beta   90.00
_cell.angle_gamma   90.00
#
_symmetry.space_group_name_H-M   'P 1'
#
loop_
_entity.id
_entity.type
_entity.pdbx_description
1 polymer ?
#
loop_
_entity_poly.entity_id
_entity_poly.type
_entity_poly.pdbx_seq_one_letter_code
_entity_poly.pdbx_strand_id
1 'polypeptide(L)'
;QFDHTPTLITGANMGGKTVVLKTLTLCQYLFQFGFGIPASGAEIAVRDEIFFCIGDEQSIERGLSSFAAEMKNIDAVIKASRQQKRILALIDEPARTTNPTEGSALVEALIKVLDGRDMSLVLTTHYDINPGHAHCLRVKGFVDGRMNYTLVEVDGGEVPHEALNIAESLDIDRQWISEARRLLETAAAPHHIVKQQLI
;
A
#
# COMPACT_ATOMS: atom_id res chain seq x y z
N GLN A 1 -0.69 9.63 13.08
CA GLN A 1 -1.95 10.35 12.98
C GLN A 1 -2.50 10.17 11.55
N PHE A 2 -3.80 9.90 11.40
CA PHE A 2 -4.46 9.78 10.09
C PHE A 2 -5.41 10.96 9.95
N ASP A 3 -4.94 12.04 9.38
CA ASP A 3 -5.66 13.30 9.17
C ASP A 3 -6.08 13.48 7.70
N HIS A 4 -6.07 14.70 7.20
CA HIS A 4 -6.41 15.02 5.82
C HIS A 4 -5.26 14.79 4.83
N THR A 5 -4.05 14.52 5.33
CA THR A 5 -2.90 14.15 4.49
C THR A 5 -3.00 12.66 4.14
N PRO A 6 -2.95 12.29 2.86
CA PRO A 6 -2.93 10.88 2.47
C PRO A 6 -1.82 10.12 3.19
N THR A 7 -2.14 8.94 3.71
CA THR A 7 -1.16 8.07 4.36
C THR A 7 -0.87 6.87 3.46
N LEU A 8 0.38 6.70 3.11
CA LEU A 8 0.89 5.58 2.34
C LEU A 8 1.58 4.59 3.26
N ILE A 9 1.14 3.33 3.24
CA ILE A 9 1.78 2.25 4.00
C ILE A 9 2.50 1.32 3.02
N THR A 10 3.82 1.24 3.16
CA THR A 10 4.68 0.36 2.37
C THR A 10 5.17 -0.85 3.19
N GLY A 11 5.83 -1.77 2.55
CA GLY A 11 6.40 -2.97 3.16
C GLY A 11 6.21 -4.20 2.29
N ALA A 12 6.90 -5.30 2.62
CA ALA A 12 6.80 -6.55 1.88
C ALA A 12 5.37 -7.10 1.82
N ASN A 13 5.03 -7.86 0.76
CA ASN A 13 3.69 -8.40 0.56
C ASN A 13 3.20 -9.31 1.70
N MET A 14 4.12 -9.94 2.43
CA MET A 14 3.81 -10.71 3.65
C MET A 14 3.97 -9.88 4.93
N GLY A 15 4.24 -8.58 4.82
CA GLY A 15 4.56 -7.68 5.94
C GLY A 15 3.38 -7.29 6.83
N GLY A 16 2.15 -7.70 6.50
CA GLY A 16 0.97 -7.41 7.33
C GLY A 16 0.27 -6.08 7.02
N LYS A 17 0.52 -5.45 5.88
CA LYS A 17 -0.16 -4.22 5.44
C LYS A 17 -1.68 -4.32 5.51
N THR A 18 -2.24 -5.39 4.93
CA THR A 18 -3.68 -5.71 5.00
C THR A 18 -4.19 -5.84 6.44
N VAL A 19 -3.39 -6.43 7.34
CA VAL A 19 -3.74 -6.57 8.76
C VAL A 19 -3.86 -5.20 9.42
N VAL A 20 -2.96 -4.28 9.12
CA VAL A 20 -3.03 -2.89 9.61
C VAL A 20 -4.32 -2.23 9.16
N LEU A 21 -4.67 -2.30 7.87
CA LEU A 21 -5.92 -1.71 7.36
C LEU A 21 -7.16 -2.34 8.01
N LYS A 22 -7.20 -3.67 8.14
CA LYS A 22 -8.30 -4.37 8.82
C LYS A 22 -8.43 -3.95 10.27
N THR A 23 -7.31 -3.77 10.98
CA THR A 23 -7.29 -3.31 12.37
C THR A 23 -7.84 -1.89 12.49
N LEU A 24 -7.39 -0.97 11.63
CA LEU A 24 -7.89 0.41 11.62
C LEU A 24 -9.40 0.45 11.34
N THR A 25 -9.87 -0.33 10.37
CA THR A 25 -11.30 -0.45 10.04
C THR A 25 -12.09 -0.96 11.23
N LEU A 26 -11.63 -2.03 11.87
CA LEU A 26 -12.29 -2.62 13.04
C LEU A 26 -12.35 -1.62 14.19
N CYS A 27 -11.26 -0.94 14.50
CA CYS A 27 -11.21 0.07 15.56
C CYS A 27 -12.17 1.23 15.28
N GLN A 28 -12.25 1.69 14.03
CA GLN A 28 -13.18 2.74 13.63
C GLN A 28 -14.65 2.31 13.82
N TYR A 29 -15.03 1.10 13.42
CA TYR A 29 -16.38 0.59 13.63
C TYR A 29 -16.69 0.37 15.11
N LEU A 30 -15.80 -0.26 15.88
CA LEU A 30 -15.99 -0.45 17.31
C LEU A 30 -16.25 0.89 18.02
N PHE A 31 -15.43 1.90 17.72
CA PHE A 31 -15.61 3.24 18.26
C PHE A 31 -16.99 3.84 17.88
N GLN A 32 -17.39 3.78 16.61
CA GLN A 32 -18.63 4.37 16.15
C GLN A 32 -19.89 3.66 16.71
N PHE A 33 -19.77 2.38 17.03
CA PHE A 33 -20.82 1.63 17.73
C PHE A 33 -20.76 1.75 19.25
N GLY A 34 -19.85 2.57 19.80
CA GLY A 34 -19.73 2.81 21.25
C GLY A 34 -19.01 1.70 22.01
N PHE A 35 -18.30 0.82 21.32
CA PHE A 35 -17.47 -0.21 21.96
C PHE A 35 -16.07 0.32 22.29
N GLY A 36 -15.42 -0.29 23.29
CA GLY A 36 -14.01 -0.09 23.55
C GLY A 36 -13.14 -0.66 22.44
N ILE A 37 -12.01 -0.03 22.21
CA ILE A 37 -11.03 -0.48 21.23
C ILE A 37 -9.80 -1.06 21.93
N PRO A 38 -9.06 -2.01 21.34
CA PRO A 38 -7.87 -2.62 21.92
C PRO A 38 -6.65 -1.70 21.77
N ALA A 39 -6.66 -0.56 22.49
CA ALA A 39 -5.59 0.41 22.51
C ALA A 39 -5.41 0.99 23.91
N SER A 40 -4.18 1.33 24.29
CA SER A 40 -3.86 2.04 25.53
C SER A 40 -4.33 3.50 25.54
N GLY A 41 -4.53 4.07 24.36
CA GLY A 41 -5.08 5.39 24.11
C GLY A 41 -5.32 5.58 22.63
N ALA A 42 -6.41 6.28 22.26
CA ALA A 42 -6.73 6.63 20.90
C ALA A 42 -7.59 7.89 20.84
N GLU A 43 -7.39 8.64 19.78
CA GLU A 43 -8.22 9.77 19.41
C GLU A 43 -8.81 9.46 18.04
N ILE A 44 -10.14 9.25 17.97
CA ILE A 44 -10.83 8.77 16.78
C ILE A 44 -11.97 9.73 16.46
N ALA A 45 -11.97 10.26 15.24
CA ALA A 45 -13.05 11.09 14.74
C ALA A 45 -14.22 10.22 14.21
N VAL A 46 -15.46 10.68 14.43
CA VAL A 46 -16.65 10.06 13.83
C VAL A 46 -16.62 10.29 12.32
N ARG A 47 -16.93 9.26 11.54
CA ARG A 47 -16.98 9.28 10.08
C ARG A 47 -18.41 9.09 9.59
N ASP A 48 -18.77 9.82 8.55
CA ASP A 48 -20.07 9.69 7.91
C ASP A 48 -20.09 8.52 6.93
N GLU A 49 -18.95 8.27 6.27
CA GLU A 49 -18.74 7.13 5.37
C GLU A 49 -17.37 6.50 5.58
N ILE A 50 -17.34 5.17 5.53
CA ILE A 50 -16.11 4.36 5.60
C ILE A 50 -16.07 3.49 4.35
N PHE A 51 -15.04 3.70 3.54
CA PHE A 51 -14.75 2.86 2.38
C PHE A 51 -13.60 1.90 2.74
N PHE A 52 -13.84 0.62 2.54
CA PHE A 52 -12.85 -0.41 2.77
C PHE A 52 -12.70 -1.25 1.50
N CYS A 53 -11.70 -0.90 0.69
CA CYS A 53 -11.41 -1.53 -0.58
C CYS A 53 -10.25 -2.51 -0.42
N ILE A 54 -10.54 -3.80 -0.32
CA ILE A 54 -9.57 -4.89 -0.34
C ILE A 54 -9.76 -5.68 -1.63
N GLY A 55 -8.66 -5.99 -2.32
CA GLY A 55 -8.66 -6.91 -3.43
C GLY A 55 -9.04 -8.32 -2.97
N ASP A 56 -10.07 -8.91 -3.57
CA ASP A 56 -10.52 -10.25 -3.25
C ASP A 56 -9.58 -11.27 -3.93
N GLU A 57 -8.72 -11.95 -3.16
CA GLU A 57 -7.78 -12.95 -3.69
C GLU A 57 -8.48 -14.17 -4.31
N GLN A 58 -9.76 -14.37 -4.01
CA GLN A 58 -10.51 -15.57 -4.42
C GLN A 58 -11.13 -15.49 -5.82
N SER A 59 -10.99 -14.38 -6.55
CA SER A 59 -11.64 -14.19 -7.84
C SER A 59 -10.69 -14.27 -9.05
N ILE A 60 -9.68 -15.13 -9.01
CA ILE A 60 -8.73 -15.35 -10.12
C ILE A 60 -9.44 -15.71 -11.44
N GLU A 61 -10.59 -16.36 -11.39
CA GLU A 61 -11.42 -16.69 -12.57
C GLU A 61 -12.15 -15.47 -13.18
N ARG A 62 -12.10 -14.31 -12.52
CA ARG A 62 -12.82 -13.09 -12.92
C ARG A 62 -11.91 -11.89 -13.21
N GLY A 63 -10.66 -12.08 -13.59
CA GLY A 63 -9.62 -11.05 -13.67
C GLY A 63 -10.08 -9.66 -14.17
N LEU A 64 -10.72 -9.55 -15.33
CA LEU A 64 -11.23 -8.28 -15.85
C LEU A 64 -12.40 -7.75 -15.00
N SER A 65 -13.25 -8.63 -14.45
CA SER A 65 -14.38 -8.22 -13.62
C SER A 65 -13.95 -7.74 -12.23
N SER A 66 -12.88 -8.30 -11.65
CA SER A 66 -12.34 -7.86 -10.37
C SER A 66 -11.65 -6.50 -10.46
N PHE A 67 -10.82 -6.28 -11.49
CA PHE A 67 -10.22 -4.97 -11.74
C PHE A 67 -11.28 -3.89 -11.99
N ALA A 68 -12.29 -4.18 -12.82
CA ALA A 68 -13.36 -3.22 -13.07
C ALA A 68 -14.19 -2.90 -11.81
N ALA A 69 -14.43 -3.88 -10.95
CA ALA A 69 -15.10 -3.67 -9.67
C ALA A 69 -14.25 -2.82 -8.71
N GLU A 70 -12.94 -3.09 -8.63
CA GLU A 70 -11.99 -2.30 -7.86
C GLU A 70 -11.99 -0.84 -8.34
N MET A 71 -11.87 -0.60 -9.64
CA MET A 71 -11.89 0.76 -10.21
C MET A 71 -13.21 1.49 -9.91
N LYS A 72 -14.33 0.80 -9.93
CA LYS A 72 -15.62 1.39 -9.54
C LYS A 72 -15.68 1.75 -8.06
N ASN A 73 -15.10 0.93 -7.19
CA ASN A 73 -15.03 1.23 -5.76
C ASN A 73 -14.15 2.46 -5.50
N ILE A 74 -13.00 2.57 -6.16
CA ILE A 74 -12.12 3.73 -6.08
C ILE A 74 -12.82 4.98 -6.65
N ASP A 75 -13.53 4.87 -7.77
CA ASP A 75 -14.33 5.96 -8.35
C ASP A 75 -15.41 6.44 -7.37
N ALA A 76 -16.05 5.53 -6.63
CA ALA A 76 -17.01 5.89 -5.60
C ALA A 76 -16.37 6.71 -4.47
N VAL A 77 -15.17 6.34 -4.02
CA VAL A 77 -14.36 7.12 -3.04
C VAL A 77 -14.09 8.52 -3.58
N ILE A 78 -13.61 8.63 -4.83
CA ILE A 78 -13.31 9.92 -5.46
C ILE A 78 -14.57 10.79 -5.57
N LYS A 79 -15.70 10.21 -5.92
CA LYS A 79 -16.99 10.93 -5.99
C LYS A 79 -17.47 11.38 -4.63
N ALA A 80 -17.37 10.52 -3.62
CA ALA A 80 -17.75 10.84 -2.24
C ALA A 80 -16.87 11.96 -1.67
N SER A 81 -15.57 11.99 -1.98
CA SER A 81 -14.64 13.03 -1.50
C SER A 81 -14.97 14.45 -1.97
N ARG A 82 -15.87 14.60 -2.95
CA ARG A 82 -16.39 15.89 -3.43
C ARG A 82 -17.59 16.38 -2.64
N GLN A 83 -18.12 15.56 -1.76
CA GLN A 83 -19.26 15.90 -0.90
C GLN A 83 -18.76 16.42 0.45
N GLN A 84 -19.59 17.18 1.16
CA GLN A 84 -19.27 17.65 2.52
C GLN A 84 -19.52 16.53 3.54
N LYS A 85 -18.68 15.50 3.54
CA LYS A 85 -18.77 14.33 4.42
C LYS A 85 -17.39 14.00 4.99
N ARG A 86 -17.41 13.57 6.26
CA ARG A 86 -16.19 13.07 6.93
C ARG A 86 -15.93 11.63 6.50
N ILE A 87 -15.07 11.44 5.54
CA ILE A 87 -14.79 10.15 4.92
C ILE A 87 -13.51 9.55 5.50
N LEU A 88 -13.54 8.24 5.73
CA LEU A 88 -12.35 7.40 5.88
C LEU A 88 -12.30 6.41 4.73
N ALA A 89 -11.25 6.45 3.93
CA ALA A 89 -10.99 5.47 2.89
C ALA A 89 -9.73 4.66 3.20
N LEU A 90 -9.90 3.33 3.23
CA LEU A 90 -8.81 2.38 3.42
C LEU A 90 -8.75 1.50 2.17
N ILE A 91 -7.63 1.58 1.44
CA ILE A 91 -7.47 0.94 0.13
C ILE A 91 -6.22 0.05 0.16
N ASP A 92 -6.43 -1.25 -0.07
CA ASP A 92 -5.37 -2.25 0.00
C ASP A 92 -4.85 -2.61 -1.38
N GLU A 93 -3.59 -2.29 -1.66
CA GLU A 93 -2.84 -2.59 -2.88
C GLU A 93 -3.62 -2.34 -4.18
N PRO A 94 -4.10 -1.11 -4.43
CA PRO A 94 -4.88 -0.82 -5.62
C PRO A 94 -4.11 -1.10 -6.91
N ALA A 95 -4.85 -1.56 -7.93
CA ALA A 95 -4.35 -1.91 -9.25
C ALA A 95 -3.32 -3.05 -9.28
N ARG A 96 -3.30 -3.93 -8.27
CA ARG A 96 -2.34 -5.05 -8.16
C ARG A 96 -2.37 -6.01 -9.35
N THR A 97 -3.50 -6.14 -10.02
CA THR A 97 -3.71 -7.11 -11.11
C THR A 97 -3.41 -6.57 -12.50
N THR A 98 -2.90 -5.34 -12.61
CA THR A 98 -2.54 -4.72 -13.89
C THR A 98 -1.02 -4.66 -14.12
N ASN A 99 -0.63 -4.10 -15.26
CA ASN A 99 0.80 -3.86 -15.55
C ASN A 99 1.42 -2.94 -14.48
N PRO A 100 2.62 -3.23 -13.95
CA PRO A 100 3.24 -2.44 -12.89
C PRO A 100 3.39 -0.94 -13.22
N THR A 101 3.69 -0.60 -14.48
CA THR A 101 3.83 0.81 -14.90
C THR A 101 2.49 1.54 -14.87
N GLU A 102 1.41 0.88 -15.30
CA GLU A 102 0.05 1.46 -15.24
C GLU A 102 -0.46 1.48 -13.80
N GLY A 103 -0.18 0.43 -13.02
CA GLY A 103 -0.57 0.33 -11.62
C GLY A 103 0.06 1.43 -10.77
N SER A 104 1.36 1.67 -10.89
CA SER A 104 2.05 2.76 -10.19
C SER A 104 1.47 4.13 -10.57
N ALA A 105 1.22 4.37 -11.86
CA ALA A 105 0.62 5.62 -12.33
C ALA A 105 -0.80 5.84 -11.78
N LEU A 106 -1.62 4.79 -11.69
CA LEU A 106 -2.96 4.85 -11.10
C LEU A 106 -2.91 5.18 -9.61
N VAL A 107 -1.97 4.57 -8.87
CA VAL A 107 -1.79 4.84 -7.43
C VAL A 107 -1.31 6.27 -7.18
N GLU A 108 -0.31 6.73 -7.91
CA GLU A 108 0.15 8.13 -7.80
C GLU A 108 -0.94 9.13 -8.16
N ALA A 109 -1.70 8.87 -9.22
CA ALA A 109 -2.81 9.72 -9.62
C ALA A 109 -3.91 9.75 -8.55
N LEU A 110 -4.21 8.62 -7.91
CA LEU A 110 -5.19 8.55 -6.82
C LEU A 110 -4.77 9.41 -5.63
N ILE A 111 -3.52 9.31 -5.20
CA ILE A 111 -2.97 10.14 -4.12
C ILE A 111 -3.12 11.62 -4.48
N LYS A 112 -2.69 12.02 -5.68
CA LYS A 112 -2.76 13.42 -6.13
C LYS A 112 -4.19 13.96 -6.23
N VAL A 113 -5.14 13.14 -6.69
CA VAL A 113 -6.56 13.55 -6.83
C VAL A 113 -7.25 13.71 -5.48
N LEU A 114 -6.82 12.94 -4.47
CA LEU A 114 -7.41 12.96 -3.13
C LEU A 114 -6.64 13.85 -2.15
N ASP A 115 -5.45 14.30 -2.52
CA ASP A 115 -4.65 15.23 -1.70
C ASP A 115 -5.42 16.57 -1.49
N GLY A 116 -5.37 17.08 -0.27
CA GLY A 116 -6.08 18.31 0.12
C GLY A 116 -7.62 18.19 0.18
N ARG A 117 -8.18 16.98 0.06
CA ARG A 117 -9.61 16.73 0.30
C ARG A 117 -9.90 16.62 1.80
N ASP A 118 -11.11 16.99 2.20
CA ASP A 118 -11.59 16.86 3.58
C ASP A 118 -11.97 15.40 3.90
N MET A 119 -10.94 14.53 3.87
CA MET A 119 -11.08 13.10 4.15
C MET A 119 -9.78 12.52 4.69
N SER A 120 -9.87 11.36 5.33
CA SER A 120 -8.68 10.57 5.66
C SER A 120 -8.53 9.42 4.66
N LEU A 121 -7.39 9.39 3.97
CA LEU A 121 -7.01 8.32 3.05
C LEU A 121 -5.85 7.53 3.65
N VAL A 122 -6.02 6.21 3.77
CA VAL A 122 -4.93 5.29 4.10
C VAL A 122 -4.87 4.23 3.00
N LEU A 123 -3.77 4.17 2.29
CA LEU A 123 -3.59 3.17 1.26
C LEU A 123 -2.29 2.39 1.43
N THR A 124 -2.30 1.14 1.00
CA THR A 124 -1.09 0.32 0.92
C THR A 124 -0.67 0.14 -0.52
N THR A 125 0.61 -0.06 -0.76
CA THR A 125 1.12 -0.40 -2.08
C THR A 125 2.41 -1.22 -1.98
N HIS A 126 2.66 -2.00 -3.02
CA HIS A 126 3.93 -2.66 -3.29
C HIS A 126 4.68 -1.99 -4.46
N TYR A 127 4.08 -0.97 -5.08
CA TYR A 127 4.74 -0.20 -6.12
C TYR A 127 5.74 0.79 -5.54
N ASP A 128 6.87 0.93 -6.22
CA ASP A 128 7.78 2.05 -6.01
C ASP A 128 7.19 3.28 -6.72
N ILE A 129 6.74 4.25 -5.94
CA ILE A 129 5.99 5.42 -6.42
C ILE A 129 6.51 6.70 -5.77
N ASN A 130 6.27 7.81 -6.46
CA ASN A 130 6.45 9.11 -5.84
C ASN A 130 5.25 9.44 -4.93
N PRO A 131 5.41 9.44 -3.61
CA PRO A 131 4.30 9.65 -2.68
C PRO A 131 3.80 11.10 -2.62
N GLY A 132 4.49 12.04 -3.25
CA GLY A 132 4.15 13.47 -3.17
C GLY A 132 4.20 13.98 -1.73
N HIS A 133 3.07 14.52 -1.23
CA HIS A 133 2.93 15.01 0.14
C HIS A 133 2.38 13.95 1.12
N ALA A 134 2.19 12.72 0.68
CA ALA A 134 1.64 11.67 1.53
C ALA A 134 2.56 11.38 2.73
N HIS A 135 1.95 11.13 3.88
CA HIS A 135 2.65 10.63 5.05
C HIS A 135 3.04 9.16 4.84
N CYS A 136 4.33 8.88 4.79
CA CYS A 136 4.84 7.55 4.49
C CYS A 136 5.12 6.76 5.75
N LEU A 137 4.49 5.59 5.85
CA LEU A 137 4.70 4.62 6.91
C LEU A 137 5.16 3.30 6.31
N ARG A 138 5.91 2.53 7.10
CA ARG A 138 6.31 1.18 6.75
C ARG A 138 6.01 0.22 7.89
N VAL A 139 5.46 -0.94 7.56
CA VAL A 139 5.37 -2.05 8.50
C VAL A 139 6.76 -2.64 8.69
N LYS A 140 7.19 -2.85 9.94
CA LYS A 140 8.52 -3.45 10.23
C LYS A 140 8.70 -4.82 9.61
N GLY A 141 7.61 -5.58 9.43
CA GLY A 141 7.65 -6.87 8.76
C GLY A 141 8.28 -7.97 9.62
N PHE A 142 9.07 -8.84 9.00
CA PHE A 142 9.67 -9.99 9.66
C PHE A 142 10.98 -9.60 10.34
N VAL A 143 10.99 -9.62 11.69
CA VAL A 143 12.14 -9.25 12.52
C VAL A 143 12.40 -10.37 13.52
N ASP A 144 13.63 -10.86 13.60
CA ASP A 144 14.07 -11.90 14.57
C ASP A 144 13.16 -13.14 14.60
N GLY A 145 12.73 -13.61 13.42
CA GLY A 145 11.90 -14.81 13.28
C GLY A 145 10.42 -14.61 13.62
N ARG A 146 9.95 -13.36 13.80
CA ARG A 146 8.55 -13.04 14.13
C ARG A 146 8.03 -11.87 13.33
N MET A 147 6.73 -11.89 13.02
CA MET A 147 6.07 -10.75 12.41
C MET A 147 5.91 -9.59 13.40
N ASN A 148 6.38 -8.42 13.00
CA ASN A 148 6.25 -7.17 13.74
C ASN A 148 5.39 -6.18 12.94
N TYR A 149 4.17 -5.93 13.39
CA TYR A 149 3.20 -5.06 12.72
C TYR A 149 3.35 -3.57 13.09
N THR A 150 4.42 -3.21 13.80
CA THR A 150 4.67 -1.81 14.16
C THR A 150 4.88 -0.98 12.91
N LEU A 151 4.16 0.12 12.82
CA LEU A 151 4.37 1.15 11.79
C LEU A 151 5.51 2.07 12.22
N VAL A 152 6.40 2.37 11.28
CA VAL A 152 7.49 3.34 11.44
C VAL A 152 7.40 4.38 10.31
N GLU A 153 7.71 5.62 10.64
CA GLU A 153 7.81 6.68 9.63
C GLU A 153 9.03 6.44 8.74
N VAL A 154 8.88 6.73 7.44
CA VAL A 154 9.94 6.61 6.46
C VAL A 154 9.93 7.83 5.53
N ASP A 155 11.12 8.22 5.10
CA ASP A 155 11.29 9.28 4.11
C ASP A 155 11.13 8.67 2.70
N GLY A 156 9.93 8.83 2.13
CA GLY A 156 9.62 8.35 0.78
C GLY A 156 8.88 7.02 0.70
N GLY A 157 8.43 6.71 -0.51
CA GLY A 157 7.61 5.52 -0.81
C GLY A 157 8.42 4.27 -1.16
N GLU A 158 9.71 4.19 -0.81
CA GLU A 158 10.54 3.03 -1.12
C GLU A 158 9.97 1.73 -0.55
N VAL A 159 9.84 0.73 -1.41
CA VAL A 159 9.40 -0.62 -1.02
C VAL A 159 10.63 -1.47 -0.72
N PRO A 160 10.77 -2.03 0.50
CA PRO A 160 11.89 -2.92 0.81
C PRO A 160 11.88 -4.16 -0.07
N HIS A 161 13.02 -4.51 -0.63
CA HIS A 161 13.24 -5.76 -1.38
C HIS A 161 13.49 -6.93 -0.42
N GLU A 162 12.48 -7.34 0.33
CA GLU A 162 12.60 -8.39 1.35
C GLU A 162 12.31 -9.81 0.81
N ALA A 163 11.78 -9.93 -0.41
CA ALA A 163 11.35 -11.21 -0.97
C ALA A 163 12.48 -12.27 -1.00
N LEU A 164 13.70 -11.88 -1.36
CA LEU A 164 14.86 -12.78 -1.39
C LEU A 164 15.31 -13.18 0.02
N ASN A 165 15.24 -12.27 0.99
CA ASN A 165 15.59 -12.57 2.38
C ASN A 165 14.58 -13.55 2.99
N ILE A 166 13.30 -13.38 2.68
CA ILE A 166 12.24 -14.30 3.09
C ILE A 166 12.46 -15.68 2.45
N ALA A 167 12.74 -15.73 1.14
CA ALA A 167 13.00 -16.97 0.43
C ALA A 167 14.23 -17.72 1.00
N GLU A 168 15.30 -17.01 1.37
CA GLU A 168 16.45 -17.60 2.08
C GLU A 168 16.07 -18.18 3.45
N SER A 169 15.19 -17.50 4.20
CA SER A 169 14.75 -17.97 5.51
C SER A 169 13.88 -19.23 5.44
N LEU A 170 13.30 -19.53 4.28
CA LEU A 170 12.47 -20.72 4.01
C LEU A 170 13.29 -21.91 3.48
N ASP A 171 14.62 -21.84 3.50
CA ASP A 171 15.54 -22.88 3.01
C ASP A 171 15.26 -23.30 1.56
N ILE A 172 14.91 -22.34 0.73
CA ILE A 172 14.69 -22.51 -0.72
C ILE A 172 16.04 -22.71 -1.42
N ASP A 173 16.04 -23.33 -2.59
CA ASP A 173 17.23 -23.64 -3.37
C ASP A 173 18.20 -22.43 -3.47
N ARG A 174 19.39 -22.62 -2.94
CA ARG A 174 20.38 -21.54 -2.79
C ARG A 174 20.90 -21.03 -4.14
N GLN A 175 20.98 -21.90 -5.14
CA GLN A 175 21.46 -21.52 -6.47
C GLN A 175 20.47 -20.57 -7.13
N TRP A 176 19.16 -20.87 -7.02
CA TRP A 176 18.09 -20.01 -7.55
C TRP A 176 18.10 -18.63 -6.88
N ILE A 177 18.18 -18.57 -5.55
CA ILE A 177 18.20 -17.30 -4.81
C ILE A 177 19.45 -16.47 -5.11
N SER A 178 20.62 -17.13 -5.20
CA SER A 178 21.88 -16.47 -5.55
C SER A 178 21.82 -15.83 -6.95
N GLU A 179 21.25 -16.54 -7.93
CA GLU A 179 21.10 -16.01 -9.28
C GLU A 179 20.10 -14.84 -9.34
N ALA A 180 19.00 -14.93 -8.57
CA ALA A 180 18.04 -13.83 -8.46
C ALA A 180 18.69 -12.56 -7.87
N ARG A 181 19.56 -12.68 -6.85
CA ARG A 181 20.33 -11.54 -6.31
C ARG A 181 21.23 -10.93 -7.36
N ARG A 182 22.00 -11.76 -8.07
CA ARG A 182 22.91 -11.30 -9.13
C ARG A 182 22.16 -10.51 -10.21
N LEU A 183 20.97 -10.98 -10.61
CA LEU A 183 20.15 -10.29 -11.60
C LEU A 183 19.65 -8.93 -11.09
N LEU A 184 19.24 -8.84 -9.84
CA LEU A 184 18.82 -7.58 -9.21
C LEU A 184 19.96 -6.55 -9.17
N GLU A 185 21.16 -6.97 -8.74
CA GLU A 185 22.34 -6.11 -8.70
C GLU A 185 22.70 -5.59 -10.10
N THR A 186 22.60 -6.46 -11.11
CA THR A 186 22.87 -6.08 -12.51
C THR A 186 21.82 -5.10 -13.06
N ALA A 187 20.55 -5.26 -12.68
CA ALA A 187 19.47 -4.35 -13.09
C ALA A 187 19.57 -2.98 -12.41
N ALA A 188 20.09 -2.93 -11.18
CA ALA A 188 20.29 -1.68 -10.44
C ALA A 188 21.54 -0.88 -10.90
N ALA A 189 22.43 -1.49 -11.69
CA ALA A 189 23.59 -0.80 -12.25
C ALA A 189 23.13 0.22 -13.31
N PRO A 190 23.55 1.50 -13.23
CA PRO A 190 23.13 2.50 -14.21
C PRO A 190 23.60 2.10 -15.62
N HIS A 191 22.68 1.99 -16.56
CA HIS A 191 23.01 1.83 -17.98
C HIS A 191 23.85 3.03 -18.42
N HIS A 192 25.16 2.89 -18.53
CA HIS A 192 26.00 3.82 -19.26
C HIS A 192 25.56 3.81 -20.71
N ILE A 193 24.80 4.82 -21.09
CA ILE A 193 24.49 5.10 -22.48
C ILE A 193 25.81 5.50 -23.14
N VAL A 194 26.43 4.56 -23.85
CA VAL A 194 27.53 4.86 -24.76
C VAL A 194 26.89 5.63 -25.94
N LYS A 195 26.99 6.95 -25.90
CA LYS A 195 26.75 7.77 -27.09
C LYS A 195 27.85 7.43 -28.11
N GLN A 196 27.57 6.56 -29.07
CA GLN A 196 28.37 6.47 -30.26
C GLN A 196 28.17 7.77 -31.04
N GLN A 197 29.19 8.63 -31.07
CA GLN A 197 29.31 9.70 -32.04
C GLN A 197 29.53 9.05 -33.42
N LEU A 198 28.53 9.17 -34.27
CA LEU A 198 28.71 8.96 -35.70
C LEU A 198 29.43 10.18 -36.28
N ILE A 199 30.63 9.92 -36.80
CA ILE A 199 31.41 10.84 -37.64
C ILE A 199 30.81 10.80 -39.05
#